data_ba300d5b8d0d33645db2b4b779fa0997
#
_entry.id   ba300d5b8d0d33645db2b4b779fa0997
#
_cell.length_a   1.000
_cell.length_b   1.000
_cell.length_c   1.000
_cell.angle_alpha   90.00
_cell.angle_beta   90.00
_cell.angle_gamma   90.00
#
_symmetry.space_group_name_H-M   'P 1'
#
loop_
_entity.id
_entity.type
_entity.pdbx_description
1 polymer ?
#
loop_
_entity_poly.entity_id
_entity_poly.type
_entity_poly.pdbx_seq_one_letter_code
_entity_poly.pdbx_strand_id
1 'polypeptide(L)'
;MPAELQNGRWSRYRDIAAKLEKEIRLGNHPVGELLPTETELMARHSASRQTVREALRILTNQGLIVRRAGLGSVVIATEPPVLFTHSVKSLAEWLRYSKETYRDVVASREIVADRELAALLKCEPGKHWFLIEAIRRSDQFAAPLGWTEIYVLRKFADVVKRSDHGRTLVHEQVARMFGQTTEYAEMEIFARGMPATLAKTLQVKAGSPALTVIRRYYGVREELFEVTVTTHPEGRYTYTMDMQRSLRPCV
;
A
#
# COMPACT_ATOMS: atom_id res chain seq x y z
N MET A 1 26.51 2.70 -21.95
CA MET A 1 27.12 2.72 -20.62
C MET A 1 26.01 2.64 -19.59
N PRO A 2 26.13 1.76 -18.56
CA PRO A 2 25.45 0.46 -18.55
C PRO A 2 24.42 0.34 -17.43
N ALA A 3 23.36 -0.44 -17.66
CA ALA A 3 22.32 -0.83 -16.71
C ALA A 3 22.84 -1.66 -15.51
N GLU A 4 24.05 -2.19 -15.57
CA GLU A 4 24.62 -3.05 -14.52
C GLU A 4 25.05 -2.30 -13.25
N LEU A 5 25.41 -1.02 -13.34
CA LEU A 5 25.78 -0.21 -12.16
C LEU A 5 24.57 0.23 -11.32
N GLN A 6 23.37 0.20 -11.87
CA GLN A 6 22.15 0.50 -11.10
C GLN A 6 21.67 -0.70 -10.26
N ASN A 7 21.82 -1.94 -10.74
CA ASN A 7 21.40 -3.15 -10.01
C ASN A 7 22.20 -3.38 -8.73
N GLY A 8 23.51 -3.19 -8.70
CA GLY A 8 24.34 -3.37 -7.50
C GLY A 8 24.06 -2.34 -6.39
N ARG A 9 23.58 -1.14 -6.74
CA ARG A 9 23.23 -0.09 -5.79
C ARG A 9 21.86 -0.31 -5.14
N TRP A 10 20.90 -0.89 -5.87
CA TRP A 10 19.56 -1.22 -5.40
C TRP A 10 19.55 -2.41 -4.42
N SER A 11 20.48 -3.33 -4.52
CA SER A 11 20.67 -4.43 -3.58
C SER A 11 21.23 -3.94 -2.25
N ARG A 12 22.25 -3.07 -2.27
CA ARG A 12 23.10 -2.75 -1.11
C ARG A 12 22.41 -2.02 0.04
N TYR A 13 21.51 -1.06 -0.23
CA TYR A 13 20.78 -0.38 0.84
C TYR A 13 19.72 -1.27 1.49
N ARG A 14 19.12 -2.20 0.71
CA ARG A 14 18.20 -3.21 1.24
C ARG A 14 18.90 -4.20 2.15
N ASP A 15 20.12 -4.63 1.78
CA ASP A 15 20.94 -5.51 2.61
C ASP A 15 21.32 -4.85 3.94
N ILE A 16 21.66 -3.56 3.89
CA ILE A 16 21.95 -2.79 5.11
C ILE A 16 20.69 -2.68 5.99
N ALA A 17 19.54 -2.34 5.40
CA ALA A 17 18.28 -2.24 6.13
C ALA A 17 17.91 -3.58 6.78
N ALA A 18 18.01 -4.69 6.06
CA ALA A 18 17.71 -6.03 6.57
C ALA A 18 18.65 -6.45 7.73
N LYS A 19 19.94 -6.10 7.65
CA LYS A 19 20.89 -6.35 8.74
C LYS A 19 20.53 -5.55 9.99
N LEU A 20 20.27 -4.26 9.86
CA LEU A 20 19.87 -3.40 10.97
C LEU A 20 18.54 -3.83 11.58
N GLU A 21 17.55 -4.18 10.76
CA GLU A 21 16.28 -4.76 11.21
C GLU A 21 16.52 -6.01 12.06
N LYS A 22 17.37 -6.93 11.58
CA LYS A 22 17.72 -8.14 12.34
C LYS A 22 18.40 -7.81 13.67
N GLU A 23 19.30 -6.83 13.71
CA GLU A 23 19.98 -6.39 14.93
C GLU A 23 18.99 -5.80 15.94
N ILE A 24 18.03 -4.97 15.48
CA ILE A 24 16.96 -4.42 16.31
C ILE A 24 16.09 -5.55 16.88
N ARG A 25 15.69 -6.52 16.06
CA ARG A 25 14.89 -7.67 16.47
C ARG A 25 15.58 -8.55 17.50
N LEU A 26 16.91 -8.71 17.39
CA LEU A 26 17.72 -9.46 18.33
C LEU A 26 18.02 -8.69 19.63
N GLY A 27 17.54 -7.43 19.76
CA GLY A 27 17.74 -6.60 20.93
C GLY A 27 19.11 -5.92 21.00
N ASN A 28 19.93 -5.98 19.94
CA ASN A 28 21.22 -5.29 19.90
C ASN A 28 21.08 -3.76 19.89
N HIS A 29 19.89 -3.27 19.56
CA HIS A 29 19.48 -1.88 19.63
C HIS A 29 18.11 -1.82 20.31
N PRO A 30 18.04 -1.65 21.63
CA PRO A 30 16.80 -1.61 22.39
C PRO A 30 15.90 -0.43 22.00
N VAL A 31 14.60 -0.57 22.26
CA VAL A 31 13.63 0.51 22.07
C VAL A 31 13.99 1.69 22.98
N GLY A 32 14.01 2.88 22.41
CA GLY A 32 14.42 4.13 23.07
C GLY A 32 15.88 4.50 22.84
N GLU A 33 16.73 3.59 22.36
CA GLU A 33 18.12 3.86 22.07
C GLU A 33 18.38 4.39 20.66
N LEU A 34 19.54 5.03 20.49
CA LEU A 34 19.99 5.54 19.20
C LEU A 34 20.66 4.42 18.39
N LEU A 35 20.33 4.33 17.13
CA LEU A 35 21.15 3.60 16.15
C LEU A 35 22.50 4.31 15.98
N PRO A 36 23.53 3.58 15.52
CA PRO A 36 24.79 4.20 15.10
C PRO A 36 24.53 5.33 14.10
N THR A 37 25.36 6.36 14.16
CA THR A 37 25.26 7.54 13.27
C THR A 37 25.43 7.17 11.80
N GLU A 38 24.97 8.04 10.90
CA GLU A 38 25.18 7.83 9.45
C GLU A 38 26.66 7.59 9.13
N THR A 39 27.58 8.27 9.81
CA THR A 39 29.03 8.15 9.59
C THR A 39 29.55 6.77 10.04
N GLU A 40 29.13 6.30 11.20
CA GLU A 40 29.49 4.98 11.71
C GLU A 40 28.93 3.86 10.84
N LEU A 41 27.67 4.00 10.39
CA LEU A 41 27.06 3.04 9.46
C LEU A 41 27.75 3.04 8.09
N MET A 42 28.19 4.19 7.59
CA MET A 42 29.01 4.28 6.38
C MET A 42 30.31 3.48 6.52
N ALA A 43 31.02 3.67 7.63
CA ALA A 43 32.27 2.96 7.91
C ALA A 43 32.01 1.44 8.04
N ARG A 44 31.02 1.05 8.86
CA ARG A 44 30.68 -0.35 9.16
C ARG A 44 30.28 -1.15 7.91
N HIS A 45 29.54 -0.53 7.01
CA HIS A 45 29.01 -1.18 5.79
C HIS A 45 29.78 -0.83 4.51
N SER A 46 30.88 -0.05 4.61
CA SER A 46 31.63 0.47 3.45
C SER A 46 30.70 1.03 2.37
N ALA A 47 29.72 1.86 2.79
CA ALA A 47 28.65 2.36 1.94
C ALA A 47 28.65 3.89 1.88
N SER A 48 28.12 4.43 0.76
CA SER A 48 27.96 5.87 0.62
C SER A 48 26.88 6.41 1.58
N ARG A 49 26.98 7.70 1.93
CA ARG A 49 25.99 8.39 2.76
C ARG A 49 24.57 8.21 2.19
N GLN A 50 24.40 8.31 0.87
CA GLN A 50 23.10 8.14 0.23
C GLN A 50 22.56 6.72 0.43
N THR A 51 23.42 5.68 0.33
CA THR A 51 23.03 4.29 0.54
C THR A 51 22.57 4.05 1.98
N VAL A 52 23.29 4.60 2.96
CA VAL A 52 22.91 4.51 4.38
C VAL A 52 21.60 5.25 4.64
N ARG A 53 21.41 6.45 4.10
CA ARG A 53 20.18 7.22 4.26
C ARG A 53 18.96 6.49 3.68
N GLU A 54 19.11 5.82 2.54
CA GLU A 54 18.04 5.00 1.97
C GLU A 54 17.74 3.77 2.83
N ALA A 55 18.75 3.12 3.41
CA ALA A 55 18.54 2.03 4.38
C ALA A 55 17.78 2.51 5.62
N LEU A 56 18.18 3.63 6.20
CA LEU A 56 17.48 4.22 7.34
C LEU A 56 16.05 4.67 6.99
N ARG A 57 15.82 5.11 5.75
CA ARG A 57 14.48 5.46 5.27
C ARG A 57 13.56 4.22 5.23
N ILE A 58 14.09 3.06 4.84
CA ILE A 58 13.33 1.80 4.91
C ILE A 58 12.91 1.51 6.34
N LEU A 59 13.86 1.54 7.31
CA LEU A 59 13.54 1.27 8.71
C LEU A 59 12.56 2.29 9.31
N THR A 60 12.64 3.55 8.89
CA THR A 60 11.66 4.57 9.27
C THR A 60 10.28 4.26 8.70
N ASN A 61 10.20 3.87 7.43
CA ASN A 61 8.95 3.47 6.78
C ASN A 61 8.36 2.19 7.38
N GLN A 62 9.22 1.30 7.87
CA GLN A 62 8.82 0.09 8.59
C GLN A 62 8.39 0.38 10.04
N GLY A 63 8.49 1.64 10.51
CA GLY A 63 8.12 2.00 11.87
C GLY A 63 9.05 1.45 12.95
N LEU A 64 10.25 1.01 12.59
CA LEU A 64 11.25 0.53 13.55
C LEU A 64 12.01 1.66 14.20
N ILE A 65 12.22 2.77 13.49
CA ILE A 65 12.96 3.94 13.96
C ILE A 65 12.23 5.22 13.65
N VAL A 66 12.53 6.28 14.42
CA VAL A 66 12.15 7.67 14.12
C VAL A 66 13.40 8.52 14.00
N ARG A 67 13.47 9.38 12.99
CA ARG A 67 14.59 10.32 12.81
C ARG A 67 14.27 11.63 13.52
N ARG A 68 15.13 12.05 14.44
CA ARG A 68 15.03 13.33 15.15
C ARG A 68 16.17 14.24 14.74
N ALA A 69 15.84 15.45 14.29
CA ALA A 69 16.84 16.44 13.89
C ALA A 69 17.81 16.72 15.06
N GLY A 70 19.11 16.70 14.78
CA GLY A 70 20.16 16.91 15.77
C GLY A 70 20.43 15.73 16.74
N LEU A 71 19.53 14.78 16.86
CA LEU A 71 19.68 13.64 17.79
C LEU A 71 20.10 12.34 17.08
N GLY A 72 19.59 12.09 15.87
CA GLY A 72 19.86 10.85 15.14
C GLY A 72 18.62 9.99 14.89
N SER A 73 18.81 8.69 14.78
CA SER A 73 17.75 7.69 14.56
C SER A 73 17.49 6.90 15.84
N VAL A 74 16.31 7.03 16.42
CA VAL A 74 15.90 6.34 17.66
C VAL A 74 15.08 5.11 17.31
N VAL A 75 15.36 3.97 17.91
CA VAL A 75 14.57 2.75 17.79
C VAL A 75 13.26 2.91 18.55
N ILE A 76 12.13 2.66 17.89
CA ILE A 76 10.79 2.80 18.48
C ILE A 76 10.01 1.47 18.54
N ALA A 77 10.46 0.46 17.83
CA ALA A 77 9.89 -0.90 17.88
C ALA A 77 10.94 -1.95 17.54
N THR A 78 10.82 -3.14 18.13
CA THR A 78 11.71 -4.29 17.86
C THR A 78 11.25 -5.13 16.68
N GLU A 79 9.98 -5.11 16.38
CA GLU A 79 9.40 -5.70 15.18
C GLU A 79 8.72 -4.59 14.38
N PRO A 80 8.83 -4.59 13.05
CA PRO A 80 8.03 -3.68 12.27
C PRO A 80 6.58 -3.90 12.69
N PRO A 81 5.85 -2.89 13.18
CA PRO A 81 4.43 -2.96 13.00
C PRO A 81 4.29 -3.21 11.51
N VAL A 82 3.53 -4.23 11.08
CA VAL A 82 3.35 -4.56 9.66
C VAL A 82 2.56 -3.39 9.07
N LEU A 83 3.26 -2.27 8.84
CA LEU A 83 2.69 -1.01 8.39
C LEU A 83 3.14 -0.76 6.96
N PHE A 84 2.26 -1.11 6.06
CA PHE A 84 2.34 -0.56 4.73
C PHE A 84 1.88 0.91 4.81
N THR A 85 2.80 1.85 4.57
CA THR A 85 2.48 3.28 4.58
C THR A 85 2.20 3.75 3.16
N HIS A 86 0.98 4.19 2.92
CA HIS A 86 0.59 4.85 1.67
C HIS A 86 0.64 6.37 1.87
N SER A 87 1.65 7.02 1.27
CA SER A 87 1.77 8.48 1.26
C SER A 87 1.17 9.04 -0.03
N VAL A 88 0.33 10.06 0.06
CA VAL A 88 -0.34 10.69 -1.08
C VAL A 88 -0.02 12.17 -1.11
N LYS A 89 0.70 12.59 -2.13
CA LYS A 89 1.01 14.00 -2.42
C LYS A 89 0.27 14.53 -3.64
N SER A 90 -0.26 13.63 -4.49
CA SER A 90 -0.99 13.99 -5.70
C SER A 90 -1.94 12.87 -6.12
N LEU A 91 -2.92 13.18 -6.98
CA LEU A 91 -3.78 12.19 -7.62
C LEU A 91 -2.96 11.12 -8.37
N ALA A 92 -1.88 11.52 -9.03
CA ALA A 92 -1.00 10.60 -9.75
C ALA A 92 -0.25 9.64 -8.80
N GLU A 93 0.16 10.09 -7.61
CA GLU A 93 0.72 9.22 -6.57
C GLU A 93 -0.35 8.33 -5.94
N TRP A 94 -1.53 8.89 -5.73
CA TRP A 94 -2.67 8.16 -5.20
C TRP A 94 -3.13 7.03 -6.12
N LEU A 95 -3.13 7.26 -7.42
CA LEU A 95 -3.39 6.23 -8.43
C LEU A 95 -2.28 5.19 -8.52
N ARG A 96 -1.05 5.52 -8.12
CA ARG A 96 0.07 4.57 -8.01
C ARG A 96 0.03 3.81 -6.69
N TYR A 97 -1.07 3.13 -6.41
CA TYR A 97 -1.10 2.20 -5.28
C TYR A 97 0.06 1.23 -5.42
N SER A 98 1.04 1.43 -4.57
CA SER A 98 2.34 0.77 -4.44
C SER A 98 2.63 -0.39 -5.42
N LYS A 99 3.62 -0.20 -6.24
CA LYS A 99 4.27 -1.26 -7.03
C LYS A 99 4.88 -2.39 -6.15
N GLU A 100 4.87 -2.20 -4.83
CA GLU A 100 5.42 -3.13 -3.83
C GLU A 100 4.39 -4.13 -3.32
N THR A 101 3.14 -4.03 -3.77
CA THR A 101 2.07 -4.95 -3.42
C THR A 101 1.46 -5.60 -4.65
N TYR A 102 0.91 -6.80 -4.48
CA TYR A 102 0.21 -7.54 -5.53
C TYR A 102 -1.08 -8.17 -5.00
N ARG A 103 -1.92 -8.64 -5.90
CA ARG A 103 -3.18 -9.30 -5.61
C ARG A 103 -3.10 -10.78 -5.97
N ASP A 104 -3.37 -11.65 -5.00
CA ASP A 104 -3.71 -13.04 -5.28
C ASP A 104 -5.22 -13.11 -5.47
N VAL A 105 -5.67 -13.27 -6.71
CA VAL A 105 -7.09 -13.40 -7.02
C VAL A 105 -7.61 -14.74 -6.51
N VAL A 106 -8.61 -14.67 -5.65
CA VAL A 106 -9.25 -15.86 -5.02
C VAL A 106 -10.49 -16.27 -5.80
N ALA A 107 -11.29 -15.30 -6.22
CA ALA A 107 -12.51 -15.54 -6.99
C ALA A 107 -12.84 -14.35 -7.88
N SER A 108 -13.61 -14.61 -8.93
CA SER A 108 -14.21 -13.57 -9.74
C SER A 108 -15.54 -14.05 -10.31
N ARG A 109 -16.53 -13.16 -10.34
CA ARG A 109 -17.89 -13.48 -10.80
C ARG A 109 -18.68 -12.24 -11.19
N GLU A 110 -19.70 -12.45 -11.98
CA GLU A 110 -20.73 -11.42 -12.19
C GLU A 110 -21.64 -11.34 -10.97
N ILE A 111 -22.03 -10.13 -10.60
CA ILE A 111 -22.96 -9.85 -9.51
C ILE A 111 -23.93 -8.74 -9.91
N VAL A 112 -25.06 -8.72 -9.24
CA VAL A 112 -26.06 -7.64 -9.33
C VAL A 112 -26.10 -6.94 -8.00
N ALA A 113 -25.98 -5.62 -7.99
CA ALA A 113 -26.01 -4.82 -6.79
C ALA A 113 -27.43 -4.86 -6.17
N ASP A 114 -27.55 -5.46 -4.99
CA ASP A 114 -28.71 -5.28 -4.13
C ASP A 114 -28.72 -3.88 -3.51
N ARG A 115 -29.68 -3.57 -2.64
CA ARG A 115 -29.80 -2.24 -2.03
C ARG A 115 -28.60 -1.87 -1.16
N GLU A 116 -28.06 -2.81 -0.42
CA GLU A 116 -26.93 -2.58 0.49
C GLU A 116 -25.66 -2.33 -0.30
N LEU A 117 -25.36 -3.20 -1.26
CA LEU A 117 -24.20 -3.07 -2.13
C LEU A 117 -24.31 -1.81 -3.01
N ALA A 118 -25.49 -1.49 -3.52
CA ALA A 118 -25.71 -0.29 -4.31
C ALA A 118 -25.41 0.99 -3.52
N ALA A 119 -25.79 1.04 -2.25
CA ALA A 119 -25.45 2.15 -1.36
C ALA A 119 -23.91 2.26 -1.15
N LEU A 120 -23.23 1.13 -0.91
CA LEU A 120 -21.77 1.08 -0.77
C LEU A 120 -21.07 1.56 -2.04
N LEU A 121 -21.51 1.09 -3.21
CA LEU A 121 -20.93 1.41 -4.50
C LEU A 121 -21.34 2.79 -5.03
N LYS A 122 -22.33 3.45 -4.40
CA LYS A 122 -22.96 4.69 -4.90
C LYS A 122 -23.54 4.51 -6.31
N CYS A 123 -24.33 3.47 -6.52
CA CYS A 123 -24.98 3.17 -7.78
C CYS A 123 -26.45 2.79 -7.57
N GLU A 124 -27.21 2.64 -8.64
CA GLU A 124 -28.59 2.16 -8.58
C GLU A 124 -28.64 0.66 -8.24
N PRO A 125 -29.59 0.21 -7.40
CA PRO A 125 -29.89 -1.20 -7.23
C PRO A 125 -30.21 -1.87 -8.58
N GLY A 126 -29.77 -3.12 -8.74
CA GLY A 126 -29.92 -3.84 -10.00
C GLY A 126 -28.79 -3.61 -11.00
N LYS A 127 -27.84 -2.72 -10.73
CA LYS A 127 -26.68 -2.51 -11.58
C LYS A 127 -25.77 -3.74 -11.60
N HIS A 128 -25.35 -4.15 -12.79
CA HIS A 128 -24.47 -5.29 -13.00
C HIS A 128 -23.00 -4.91 -12.87
N TRP A 129 -22.29 -5.66 -12.06
CA TRP A 129 -20.87 -5.51 -11.82
C TRP A 129 -20.14 -6.84 -12.03
N PHE A 130 -18.85 -6.77 -12.32
CA PHE A 130 -17.95 -7.89 -12.25
C PHE A 130 -17.10 -7.74 -11.00
N LEU A 131 -17.22 -8.68 -10.05
CA LEU A 131 -16.51 -8.69 -8.79
C LEU A 131 -15.24 -9.52 -8.91
N ILE A 132 -14.13 -8.98 -8.43
CA ILE A 132 -12.85 -9.67 -8.25
C ILE A 132 -12.53 -9.64 -6.76
N GLU A 133 -12.39 -10.81 -6.15
CA GLU A 133 -12.00 -10.98 -4.76
C GLU A 133 -10.54 -11.41 -4.70
N ALA A 134 -9.73 -10.71 -3.91
CA ALA A 134 -8.30 -10.96 -3.85
C ALA A 134 -7.71 -10.71 -2.46
N ILE A 135 -6.63 -11.44 -2.17
CA ILE A 135 -5.76 -11.19 -1.03
C ILE A 135 -4.68 -10.20 -1.46
N ARG A 136 -4.53 -9.10 -0.75
CA ARG A 136 -3.43 -8.17 -0.95
C ARG A 136 -2.18 -8.65 -0.22
N ARG A 137 -1.06 -8.75 -0.93
CA ARG A 137 0.23 -9.20 -0.41
C ARG A 137 1.34 -8.22 -0.77
N SER A 138 2.48 -8.40 -0.11
CA SER A 138 3.74 -7.70 -0.42
C SER A 138 4.88 -8.71 -0.39
N ASP A 139 5.91 -8.48 -1.20
CA ASP A 139 7.14 -9.27 -1.14
C ASP A 139 7.95 -9.02 0.14
N GLN A 140 7.59 -8.00 0.92
CA GLN A 140 8.29 -7.61 2.14
C GLN A 140 7.72 -8.30 3.40
N PHE A 141 6.48 -8.81 3.33
CA PHE A 141 5.76 -9.34 4.49
C PHE A 141 5.13 -10.69 4.16
N ALA A 142 5.31 -11.66 5.04
CA ALA A 142 4.71 -12.99 4.89
C ALA A 142 3.19 -12.95 5.12
N ALA A 143 2.72 -12.12 6.06
CA ALA A 143 1.31 -11.99 6.38
C ALA A 143 0.54 -11.20 5.29
N PRO A 144 -0.73 -11.58 5.01
CA PRO A 144 -1.58 -10.82 4.08
C PRO A 144 -1.78 -9.38 4.55
N LEU A 145 -1.64 -8.41 3.65
CA LEU A 145 -1.86 -6.99 3.96
C LEU A 145 -3.34 -6.63 4.07
N GLY A 146 -4.21 -7.37 3.40
CA GLY A 146 -5.64 -7.11 3.41
C GLY A 146 -6.40 -7.98 2.44
N TRP A 147 -7.72 -7.85 2.48
CA TRP A 147 -8.68 -8.40 1.53
C TRP A 147 -9.21 -7.28 0.66
N THR A 148 -9.25 -7.49 -0.64
CA THR A 148 -9.73 -6.49 -1.60
C THR A 148 -10.85 -7.07 -2.45
N GLU A 149 -11.96 -6.37 -2.49
CA GLU A 149 -13.07 -6.56 -3.42
C GLU A 149 -13.00 -5.46 -4.46
N ILE A 150 -12.96 -5.83 -5.74
CA ILE A 150 -12.88 -4.89 -6.85
C ILE A 150 -14.10 -5.11 -7.73
N TYR A 151 -14.92 -4.09 -7.81
CA TYR A 151 -16.12 -4.06 -8.62
C TYR A 151 -15.84 -3.24 -9.87
N VAL A 152 -15.85 -3.86 -11.05
CA VAL A 152 -15.73 -3.18 -12.33
C VAL A 152 -17.01 -3.31 -13.11
N LEU A 153 -17.32 -2.33 -13.95
CA LEU A 153 -18.46 -2.45 -14.86
C LEU A 153 -18.32 -3.72 -15.72
N ARG A 154 -19.43 -4.44 -15.92
CA ARG A 154 -19.43 -5.71 -16.67
C ARG A 154 -18.73 -5.61 -18.02
N LYS A 155 -18.85 -4.47 -18.71
CA LYS A 155 -18.18 -4.23 -20.00
C LYS A 155 -16.65 -4.33 -19.93
N PHE A 156 -16.06 -4.26 -18.74
CA PHE A 156 -14.61 -4.36 -18.48
C PHE A 156 -14.19 -5.68 -17.83
N ALA A 157 -15.07 -6.67 -17.73
CA ALA A 157 -14.79 -7.96 -17.08
C ALA A 157 -13.55 -8.69 -17.62
N ASP A 158 -13.21 -8.46 -18.88
CA ASP A 158 -12.05 -9.11 -19.53
C ASP A 158 -10.68 -8.72 -18.97
N VAL A 159 -10.60 -7.70 -18.09
CA VAL A 159 -9.35 -7.36 -17.37
C VAL A 159 -8.81 -8.54 -16.54
N VAL A 160 -9.68 -9.45 -16.11
CA VAL A 160 -9.30 -10.64 -15.32
C VAL A 160 -8.57 -11.68 -16.15
N LYS A 161 -8.78 -11.71 -17.47
CA LYS A 161 -8.18 -12.71 -18.36
C LYS A 161 -6.68 -12.53 -18.58
N ARG A 162 -6.13 -11.35 -18.26
CA ARG A 162 -4.70 -11.07 -18.36
C ARG A 162 -4.02 -11.27 -17.01
N SER A 163 -3.23 -12.30 -16.91
CA SER A 163 -2.37 -12.53 -15.76
C SER A 163 -1.15 -11.60 -15.84
N ASP A 164 -1.07 -10.66 -14.90
CA ASP A 164 0.13 -9.84 -14.65
C ASP A 164 0.64 -10.06 -13.22
N HIS A 165 0.32 -11.21 -12.65
CA HIS A 165 0.58 -11.53 -11.24
C HIS A 165 -0.04 -10.51 -10.26
N GLY A 166 -1.13 -9.85 -10.67
CA GLY A 166 -1.88 -8.92 -9.82
C GLY A 166 -1.13 -7.62 -9.44
N ARG A 167 -0.05 -7.27 -10.14
CA ARG A 167 0.76 -6.08 -9.82
C ARG A 167 0.22 -4.81 -10.47
N THR A 168 -0.41 -4.91 -11.63
CA THR A 168 -1.05 -3.75 -12.27
C THR A 168 -2.45 -3.51 -11.66
N LEU A 169 -2.78 -2.28 -11.35
CA LEU A 169 -4.10 -1.92 -10.83
C LEU A 169 -5.18 -2.14 -11.89
N VAL A 170 -6.40 -2.47 -11.46
CA VAL A 170 -7.48 -2.82 -12.39
C VAL A 170 -7.85 -1.62 -13.24
N HIS A 171 -7.99 -0.41 -12.68
CA HIS A 171 -8.25 0.80 -13.47
C HIS A 171 -7.15 1.10 -14.51
N GLU A 172 -5.87 0.77 -14.22
CA GLU A 172 -4.79 0.88 -15.21
C GLU A 172 -4.96 -0.17 -16.32
N GLN A 173 -5.40 -1.40 -15.98
CA GLN A 173 -5.69 -2.42 -16.98
C GLN A 173 -6.88 -2.02 -17.84
N VAL A 174 -7.93 -1.46 -17.23
CA VAL A 174 -9.09 -0.91 -17.94
C VAL A 174 -8.66 0.21 -18.90
N ALA A 175 -7.80 1.13 -18.45
CA ALA A 175 -7.27 2.19 -19.31
C ALA A 175 -6.48 1.63 -20.49
N ARG A 176 -5.61 0.64 -20.27
CA ARG A 176 -4.80 0.03 -21.34
C ARG A 176 -5.60 -0.80 -22.34
N MET A 177 -6.64 -1.52 -21.87
CA MET A 177 -7.40 -2.44 -22.70
C MET A 177 -8.58 -1.80 -23.39
N PHE A 178 -9.20 -0.81 -22.76
CA PHE A 178 -10.47 -0.23 -23.21
C PHE A 178 -10.40 1.29 -23.44
N GLY A 179 -9.24 1.90 -23.17
CA GLY A 179 -9.08 3.35 -23.31
C GLY A 179 -9.82 4.18 -22.26
N GLN A 180 -10.39 3.54 -21.24
CA GLN A 180 -11.12 4.23 -20.17
C GLN A 180 -10.15 4.77 -19.13
N THR A 181 -9.84 6.06 -19.16
CA THR A 181 -9.00 6.75 -18.20
C THR A 181 -9.75 7.13 -16.93
N THR A 182 -9.01 7.25 -15.82
CA THR A 182 -9.57 7.82 -14.59
C THR A 182 -9.42 9.33 -14.62
N GLU A 183 -10.56 10.04 -14.65
CA GLU A 183 -10.60 11.51 -14.62
C GLU A 183 -10.73 12.05 -13.20
N TYR A 184 -11.46 11.32 -12.36
CA TYR A 184 -11.70 11.66 -10.97
C TYR A 184 -11.69 10.40 -10.10
N ALA A 185 -11.29 10.55 -8.86
CA ALA A 185 -11.37 9.47 -7.90
C ALA A 185 -11.77 9.97 -6.51
N GLU A 186 -12.60 9.19 -5.83
CA GLU A 186 -13.10 9.45 -4.48
C GLU A 186 -12.59 8.38 -3.53
N MET A 187 -12.29 8.77 -2.28
CA MET A 187 -11.87 7.83 -1.26
C MET A 187 -12.59 8.06 0.05
N GLU A 188 -13.00 6.95 0.66
CA GLU A 188 -13.51 6.91 2.02
C GLU A 188 -12.63 5.98 2.85
N ILE A 189 -12.33 6.38 4.08
CA ILE A 189 -11.55 5.59 5.04
C ILE A 189 -12.31 5.56 6.34
N PHE A 190 -12.55 4.36 6.86
CA PHE A 190 -13.20 4.19 8.17
C PHE A 190 -12.70 2.93 8.88
N ALA A 191 -12.84 2.93 10.21
CA ALA A 191 -12.52 1.79 11.05
C ALA A 191 -13.77 0.94 11.31
N ARG A 192 -13.58 -0.39 11.34
CA ARG A 192 -14.62 -1.36 11.75
C ARG A 192 -13.99 -2.59 12.40
N GLY A 193 -14.79 -3.44 13.02
CA GLY A 193 -14.33 -4.77 13.43
C GLY A 193 -14.07 -5.68 12.22
N MET A 194 -13.04 -6.52 12.30
CA MET A 194 -12.71 -7.50 11.27
C MET A 194 -13.89 -8.46 11.05
N PRO A 195 -14.45 -8.56 9.83
CA PRO A 195 -15.48 -9.53 9.52
C PRO A 195 -15.05 -10.97 9.81
N ALA A 196 -15.90 -11.77 10.41
CA ALA A 196 -15.59 -13.17 10.73
C ALA A 196 -15.22 -14.00 9.49
N THR A 197 -15.82 -13.69 8.35
CA THR A 197 -15.53 -14.32 7.06
C THR A 197 -14.11 -14.09 6.55
N LEU A 198 -13.49 -12.95 6.90
CA LEU A 198 -12.15 -12.56 6.47
C LEU A 198 -11.06 -12.90 7.50
N ALA A 199 -11.44 -13.09 8.76
CA ALA A 199 -10.50 -13.23 9.87
C ALA A 199 -9.49 -14.37 9.67
N LYS A 200 -9.95 -15.55 9.26
CA LYS A 200 -9.10 -16.71 8.99
C LYS A 200 -8.12 -16.45 7.84
N THR A 201 -8.61 -15.92 6.72
CA THR A 201 -7.82 -15.62 5.52
C THR A 201 -6.75 -14.58 5.82
N LEU A 202 -7.08 -13.57 6.64
CA LEU A 202 -6.17 -12.50 7.02
C LEU A 202 -5.34 -12.83 8.27
N GLN A 203 -5.49 -14.04 8.85
CA GLN A 203 -4.72 -14.50 10.01
C GLN A 203 -4.83 -13.56 11.23
N VAL A 204 -6.06 -13.16 11.55
CA VAL A 204 -6.40 -12.30 12.70
C VAL A 204 -7.66 -12.81 13.39
N LYS A 205 -8.00 -12.23 14.56
CA LYS A 205 -9.24 -12.55 15.27
C LYS A 205 -10.42 -11.80 14.64
N ALA A 206 -11.57 -12.46 14.56
CA ALA A 206 -12.82 -11.79 14.22
C ALA A 206 -13.12 -10.67 15.25
N GLY A 207 -13.61 -9.53 14.76
CA GLY A 207 -13.89 -8.37 15.58
C GLY A 207 -12.66 -7.53 15.96
N SER A 208 -11.42 -7.98 15.67
CA SER A 208 -10.23 -7.13 15.88
C SER A 208 -10.32 -5.85 15.04
N PRO A 209 -9.64 -4.74 15.43
CA PRO A 209 -9.68 -3.51 14.66
C PRO A 209 -9.23 -3.71 13.20
N ALA A 210 -9.93 -3.08 12.28
CA ALA A 210 -9.60 -3.10 10.86
C ALA A 210 -9.86 -1.73 10.23
N LEU A 211 -9.00 -1.35 9.31
CA LEU A 211 -9.17 -0.17 8.47
C LEU A 211 -9.79 -0.59 7.15
N THR A 212 -10.91 0.03 6.78
CA THR A 212 -11.53 -0.17 5.46
C THR A 212 -11.32 1.06 4.61
N VAL A 213 -10.84 0.84 3.39
CA VAL A 213 -10.60 1.88 2.40
C VAL A 213 -11.44 1.58 1.17
N ILE A 214 -12.35 2.49 0.84
CA ILE A 214 -13.14 2.44 -0.39
C ILE A 214 -12.57 3.46 -1.36
N ARG A 215 -12.33 3.04 -2.60
CA ARG A 215 -11.94 3.93 -3.69
C ARG A 215 -12.91 3.78 -4.84
N ARG A 216 -13.40 4.90 -5.36
CA ARG A 216 -14.31 4.96 -6.50
C ARG A 216 -13.62 5.71 -7.63
N TYR A 217 -13.58 5.10 -8.81
CA TYR A 217 -12.89 5.62 -9.98
C TYR A 217 -13.91 6.01 -11.04
N TYR A 218 -13.86 7.27 -11.42
CA TYR A 218 -14.76 7.86 -12.39
C TYR A 218 -13.99 8.19 -13.66
N GLY A 219 -14.59 7.85 -14.79
CA GLY A 219 -14.08 8.17 -16.11
C GLY A 219 -14.76 9.37 -16.74
N VAL A 220 -14.65 9.45 -18.07
CA VAL A 220 -15.29 10.52 -18.85
C VAL A 220 -16.78 10.56 -18.55
N ARG A 221 -17.36 11.78 -18.44
CA ARG A 221 -18.75 12.03 -18.08
C ARG A 221 -19.16 11.53 -16.69
N GLU A 222 -18.19 11.48 -15.77
CA GLU A 222 -18.44 11.04 -14.38
C GLU A 222 -19.00 9.61 -14.27
N GLU A 223 -18.74 8.75 -15.27
CA GLU A 223 -19.16 7.36 -15.21
C GLU A 223 -18.34 6.63 -14.13
N LEU A 224 -18.99 6.17 -13.06
CA LEU A 224 -18.38 5.29 -12.08
C LEU A 224 -18.15 3.92 -12.73
N PHE A 225 -16.86 3.58 -12.96
CA PHE A 225 -16.49 2.37 -13.69
C PHE A 225 -15.77 1.32 -12.84
N GLU A 226 -15.17 1.72 -11.73
CA GLU A 226 -14.52 0.80 -10.77
C GLU A 226 -14.72 1.30 -9.35
N VAL A 227 -14.98 0.36 -8.43
CA VAL A 227 -14.94 0.57 -6.98
C VAL A 227 -14.07 -0.49 -6.35
N THR A 228 -13.13 -0.10 -5.49
CA THR A 228 -12.36 -1.04 -4.67
C THR A 228 -12.72 -0.88 -3.21
N VAL A 229 -12.95 -1.98 -2.53
CA VAL A 229 -13.15 -2.04 -1.08
C VAL A 229 -12.04 -2.90 -0.49
N THR A 230 -11.14 -2.30 0.27
CA THR A 230 -10.03 -3.03 0.87
C THR A 230 -10.11 -2.96 2.39
N THR A 231 -10.11 -4.14 3.03
CA THR A 231 -10.09 -4.26 4.50
C THR A 231 -8.70 -4.69 4.93
N HIS A 232 -8.05 -3.86 5.72
CA HIS A 232 -6.73 -4.10 6.30
C HIS A 232 -6.84 -4.40 7.79
N PRO A 233 -6.24 -5.50 8.29
CA PRO A 233 -6.10 -5.70 9.73
C PRO A 233 -5.30 -4.57 10.38
N GLU A 234 -5.57 -4.33 11.66
CA GLU A 234 -4.76 -3.44 12.50
C GLU A 234 -3.26 -3.77 12.34
N GLY A 235 -2.44 -2.72 12.32
CA GLY A 235 -0.98 -2.83 12.24
C GLY A 235 -0.43 -3.24 10.87
N ARG A 236 -1.26 -3.46 9.82
CA ARG A 236 -0.77 -3.89 8.50
C ARG A 236 -0.82 -2.82 7.42
N TYR A 237 -1.53 -1.73 7.68
CA TYR A 237 -1.66 -0.64 6.71
C TYR A 237 -1.83 0.70 7.41
N THR A 238 -1.05 1.69 6.98
CA THR A 238 -1.18 3.09 7.41
C THR A 238 -1.39 3.98 6.20
N TYR A 239 -2.30 4.90 6.32
CA TYR A 239 -2.54 5.95 5.35
C TYR A 239 -1.95 7.25 5.88
N THR A 240 -1.00 7.85 5.13
CA THR A 240 -0.38 9.14 5.46
C THR A 240 -0.71 10.15 4.38
N MET A 241 -1.18 11.32 4.77
CA MET A 241 -1.47 12.42 3.88
C MET A 241 -0.68 13.66 4.32
N ASP A 242 0.18 14.16 3.46
CA ASP A 242 0.94 15.38 3.68
C ASP A 242 0.19 16.57 3.04
N MET A 243 -0.26 17.51 3.87
CA MET A 243 -0.91 18.72 3.40
C MET A 243 0.03 19.91 3.58
N GLN A 244 0.34 20.63 2.51
CA GLN A 244 1.09 21.89 2.56
C GLN A 244 0.16 23.05 2.25
N ARG A 245 0.25 24.12 3.06
CA ARG A 245 -0.42 25.39 2.76
C ARG A 245 0.27 26.00 1.54
N SER A 246 -0.40 26.05 0.39
CA SER A 246 0.09 26.84 -0.74
C SER A 246 -0.01 28.32 -0.37
N LEU A 247 1.11 28.96 -0.10
CA LEU A 247 1.21 30.41 -0.10
C LEU A 247 1.05 30.85 -1.57
N ARG A 248 -0.12 31.34 -1.95
CA ARG A 248 -0.25 32.10 -3.20
C ARG A 248 0.61 33.35 -3.00
N PRO A 249 1.57 33.66 -3.87
CA PRO A 249 2.17 34.97 -3.84
C PRO A 249 1.05 35.97 -4.11
N CYS A 250 0.89 36.95 -3.22
CA CYS A 250 0.09 38.16 -3.50
C CYS A 250 0.73 38.83 -4.71
N VAL A 251 0.00 38.86 -5.83
CA VAL A 251 0.29 39.72 -6.99
C VAL A 251 -0.29 41.08 -6.71
#